data_834a347b14edef19e21c81202d462e23
#
_entry.id   834a347b14edef19e21c81202d462e23
#
_cell.length_a   1.000
_cell.length_b   1.000
_cell.length_c   1.000
_cell.angle_alpha   90.00
_cell.angle_beta   90.00
_cell.angle_gamma   90.00
#
_symmetry.space_group_name_H-M   'P 1'
#
loop_
_entity.id
_entity.type
_entity.pdbx_description
1 polymer ?
#
loop_
_entity_poly.entity_id
_entity_poly.type
_entity_poly.pdbx_seq_one_letter_code
_entity_poly.pdbx_strand_id
1 'polypeptide(L)'
;MSKAPLIAIVEDDEFFRQSMRRLMRSLGYTTEAFASAADFLASRRFDETACLIADIQMPGMTGIELYARLIEAGHEIPTILVTAYPDEAIRTRALTDGIACYLLKPFDDNDLMDCVRKTVEGGKPPAGNS
;
A
#
# COMPACT_ATOMS: atom_id res chain seq x y z
N MET A 1 6.05 -8.83 -23.57
CA MET A 1 6.30 -7.55 -22.92
C MET A 1 5.63 -7.48 -21.57
N SER A 2 6.40 -7.17 -20.56
CA SER A 2 5.81 -7.07 -19.24
C SER A 2 5.19 -5.69 -19.05
N LYS A 3 4.08 -5.66 -18.38
CA LYS A 3 3.45 -4.41 -18.00
C LYS A 3 4.17 -3.82 -16.82
N ALA A 4 4.14 -2.49 -16.72
CA ALA A 4 4.62 -1.84 -15.52
C ALA A 4 3.76 -2.28 -14.33
N PRO A 5 4.39 -2.52 -13.16
CA PRO A 5 3.61 -2.93 -12.00
C PRO A 5 2.58 -1.87 -11.62
N LEU A 6 1.42 -2.32 -11.18
CA LEU A 6 0.35 -1.43 -10.76
C LEU A 6 0.45 -1.17 -9.27
N ILE A 7 0.56 0.10 -8.90
CA ILE A 7 0.57 0.53 -7.51
C ILE A 7 -0.78 1.17 -7.22
N ALA A 8 -1.52 0.60 -6.28
CA ALA A 8 -2.79 1.17 -5.85
C ALA A 8 -2.52 2.07 -4.64
N ILE A 9 -3.14 3.25 -4.66
CA ILE A 9 -2.96 4.22 -3.58
C ILE A 9 -4.33 4.53 -3.01
N VAL A 10 -4.51 4.32 -1.71
CA VAL A 10 -5.76 4.62 -1.02
C VAL A 10 -5.47 5.68 0.04
N GLU A 11 -5.95 6.88 -0.21
CA GLU A 11 -5.64 8.04 0.61
C GLU A 11 -6.75 9.07 0.45
N ASP A 12 -7.37 9.49 1.55
CA ASP A 12 -8.48 10.43 1.46
C ASP A 12 -8.04 11.88 1.26
N ASP A 13 -6.81 12.23 1.67
CA ASP A 13 -6.27 13.56 1.46
C ASP A 13 -5.82 13.71 0.02
N GLU A 14 -6.46 14.61 -0.71
CA GLU A 14 -6.20 14.74 -2.15
C GLU A 14 -4.76 15.16 -2.44
N PHE A 15 -4.23 16.09 -1.66
CA PHE A 15 -2.86 16.56 -1.89
C PHE A 15 -1.86 15.43 -1.73
N PHE A 16 -2.00 14.67 -0.64
CA PHE A 16 -1.09 13.57 -0.36
C PHE A 16 -1.26 12.46 -1.39
N ARG A 17 -2.50 12.19 -1.78
CA ARG A 17 -2.80 11.17 -2.78
C ARG A 17 -2.13 11.49 -4.11
N GLN A 18 -2.25 12.73 -4.57
CA GLN A 18 -1.65 13.13 -5.83
C GLN A 18 -0.12 13.16 -5.75
N SER A 19 0.42 13.53 -4.59
CA SER A 19 1.88 13.53 -4.42
C SER A 19 2.45 12.11 -4.53
N MET A 20 1.83 11.15 -3.88
CA MET A 20 2.27 9.77 -3.96
C MET A 20 2.13 9.23 -5.37
N ARG A 21 1.04 9.61 -6.04
CA ARG A 21 0.81 9.17 -7.39
C ARG A 21 1.89 9.66 -8.34
N ARG A 22 2.24 10.94 -8.23
CA ARG A 22 3.31 11.51 -9.06
C ARG A 22 4.64 10.82 -8.81
N LEU A 23 4.93 10.57 -7.55
CA LEU A 23 6.17 9.91 -7.17
C LEU A 23 6.28 8.52 -7.78
N MET A 24 5.21 7.74 -7.68
CA MET A 24 5.20 6.39 -8.23
C MET A 24 5.35 6.41 -9.76
N ARG A 25 4.70 7.36 -10.41
CA ARG A 25 4.80 7.47 -11.86
C ARG A 25 6.22 7.85 -12.29
N SER A 26 6.90 8.64 -11.49
CA SER A 26 8.28 9.03 -11.81
C SER A 26 9.22 7.82 -11.75
N LEU A 27 8.83 6.77 -11.03
CA LEU A 27 9.60 5.54 -10.96
C LEU A 27 9.23 4.55 -12.07
N GLY A 28 8.27 4.91 -12.93
CA GLY A 28 7.88 4.06 -14.02
C GLY A 28 6.73 3.12 -13.72
N TYR A 29 6.10 3.26 -12.56
CA TYR A 29 4.97 2.40 -12.21
C TYR A 29 3.67 2.94 -12.76
N THR A 30 2.73 2.04 -13.00
CA THR A 30 1.35 2.40 -13.29
C THR A 30 0.65 2.62 -11.94
N THR A 31 -0.18 3.64 -11.85
CA THR A 31 -0.85 3.96 -10.59
C THR A 31 -2.35 4.02 -10.76
N GLU A 32 -3.06 3.66 -9.71
CA GLU A 32 -4.48 3.89 -9.60
C GLU A 32 -4.74 4.40 -8.19
N ALA A 33 -5.37 5.55 -8.08
CA ALA A 33 -5.55 6.21 -6.79
C ALA A 33 -7.02 6.27 -6.42
N PHE A 34 -7.30 6.05 -5.14
CA PHE A 34 -8.66 5.99 -4.62
C PHE A 34 -8.76 6.86 -3.37
N ALA A 35 -9.88 7.52 -3.22
CA ALA A 35 -10.10 8.38 -2.07
C ALA A 35 -10.58 7.61 -0.83
N SER A 36 -10.96 6.36 -1.00
CA SER A 36 -11.46 5.55 0.12
C SER A 36 -11.16 4.07 -0.11
N ALA A 37 -11.19 3.32 0.97
CA ALA A 37 -11.04 1.88 0.89
C ALA A 37 -12.20 1.25 0.12
N ALA A 38 -13.39 1.80 0.30
CA ALA A 38 -14.56 1.28 -0.41
C ALA A 38 -14.40 1.40 -1.92
N ASP A 39 -13.85 2.53 -2.38
CA ASP A 39 -13.62 2.72 -3.81
C ASP A 39 -12.61 1.71 -4.35
N PHE A 40 -11.57 1.44 -3.59
CA PHE A 40 -10.58 0.45 -4.01
C PHE A 40 -11.22 -0.94 -4.10
N LEU A 41 -11.99 -1.30 -3.08
CA LEU A 41 -12.64 -2.61 -3.08
C LEU A 41 -13.61 -2.76 -4.24
N ALA A 42 -14.30 -1.67 -4.59
CA ALA A 42 -15.24 -1.68 -5.71
C ALA A 42 -14.54 -1.84 -7.06
N SER A 43 -13.29 -1.45 -7.15
CA SER A 43 -12.55 -1.55 -8.40
C SER A 43 -12.26 -2.99 -8.78
N ARG A 44 -12.16 -3.89 -7.81
CA ARG A 44 -11.92 -5.31 -7.99
C ARG A 44 -10.67 -5.63 -8.81
N ARG A 45 -9.67 -4.76 -8.74
CA ARG A 45 -8.42 -4.95 -9.49
C ARG A 45 -7.35 -5.56 -8.60
N PHE A 46 -7.73 -6.48 -7.76
CA PHE A 46 -6.83 -7.06 -6.76
C PHE A 46 -5.70 -7.85 -7.38
N ASP A 47 -6.01 -8.65 -8.41
CA ASP A 47 -5.00 -9.51 -9.02
C ASP A 47 -3.97 -8.73 -9.81
N GLU A 48 -4.31 -7.51 -10.21
CA GLU A 48 -3.42 -6.68 -10.99
C GLU A 48 -2.54 -5.79 -10.12
N THR A 49 -2.87 -5.68 -8.84
CA THR A 49 -2.17 -4.77 -7.93
C THR A 49 -0.90 -5.41 -7.40
N ALA A 50 0.24 -4.83 -7.73
CA ALA A 50 1.53 -5.33 -7.26
C ALA A 50 1.85 -4.85 -5.86
N CYS A 51 1.33 -3.68 -5.48
CA CYS A 51 1.58 -3.10 -4.17
C CYS A 51 0.46 -2.13 -3.85
N LEU A 52 0.00 -2.15 -2.61
CA LEU A 52 -1.03 -1.25 -2.12
C LEU A 52 -0.41 -0.30 -1.10
N ILE A 53 -0.62 1.00 -1.28
CA ILE A 53 -0.23 2.00 -0.28
C ILE A 53 -1.52 2.54 0.31
N ALA A 54 -1.72 2.38 1.61
CA ALA A 54 -2.96 2.79 2.25
C ALA A 54 -2.71 3.58 3.51
N ASP A 55 -3.44 4.70 3.64
CA ASP A 55 -3.44 5.47 4.88
C ASP A 55 -4.23 4.70 5.93
N ILE A 56 -3.76 4.75 7.18
CA ILE A 56 -4.49 4.13 8.28
C ILE A 56 -5.73 4.93 8.62
N GLN A 57 -5.57 6.24 8.80
CA GLN A 57 -6.68 7.09 9.25
C GLN A 57 -7.48 7.60 8.06
N MET A 58 -8.58 6.94 7.78
CA MET A 58 -9.53 7.36 6.74
C MET A 58 -10.94 7.22 7.28
N PRO A 59 -11.86 8.10 6.84
CA PRO A 59 -13.27 7.93 7.21
C PRO A 59 -13.79 6.59 6.72
N GLY A 60 -14.62 5.98 7.51
CA GLY A 60 -15.15 4.66 7.17
C GLY A 60 -14.15 3.58 7.49
N MET A 61 -13.67 2.89 6.47
CA MET A 61 -12.75 1.80 6.67
C MET A 61 -11.32 2.31 6.74
N THR A 62 -10.58 1.91 7.78
CA THR A 62 -9.18 2.27 7.92
C THR A 62 -8.31 1.40 7.02
N GLY A 63 -7.03 1.80 6.85
CA GLY A 63 -6.10 0.99 6.09
C GLY A 63 -5.87 -0.37 6.70
N ILE A 64 -5.90 -0.46 8.03
CA ILE A 64 -5.73 -1.73 8.71
C ILE A 64 -6.92 -2.64 8.44
N GLU A 65 -8.13 -2.08 8.51
CA GLU A 65 -9.34 -2.85 8.21
C GLU A 65 -9.36 -3.30 6.76
N LEU A 66 -8.91 -2.44 5.86
CA LEU A 66 -8.81 -2.79 4.45
C LEU A 66 -7.88 -3.98 4.26
N TYR A 67 -6.73 -3.94 4.88
CA TYR A 67 -5.76 -5.03 4.78
C TYR A 67 -6.37 -6.33 5.29
N ALA A 68 -7.03 -6.28 6.45
CA ALA A 68 -7.66 -7.47 7.02
C ALA A 68 -8.72 -8.04 6.09
N ARG A 69 -9.51 -7.18 5.47
CA ARG A 69 -10.53 -7.60 4.51
C ARG A 69 -9.93 -8.32 3.33
N LEU A 70 -8.83 -7.78 2.80
CA LEU A 70 -8.17 -8.38 1.65
C LEU A 70 -7.64 -9.77 1.99
N ILE A 71 -7.00 -9.90 3.14
CA ILE A 71 -6.46 -11.19 3.56
C ILE A 71 -7.60 -12.20 3.76
N GLU A 72 -8.69 -11.78 4.40
CA GLU A 72 -9.85 -12.66 4.62
C GLU A 72 -10.43 -13.16 3.30
N ALA A 73 -10.40 -12.31 2.29
CA ALA A 73 -10.94 -12.64 0.99
C ALA A 73 -9.96 -13.44 0.12
N GLY A 74 -8.76 -13.70 0.63
CA GLY A 74 -7.76 -14.46 -0.11
C GLY A 74 -6.89 -13.65 -1.04
N HIS A 75 -6.93 -12.32 -0.91
CA HIS A 75 -6.12 -11.46 -1.75
C HIS A 75 -4.85 -11.04 -1.00
N GLU A 76 -3.74 -11.67 -1.34
CA GLU A 76 -2.47 -11.38 -0.68
C GLU A 76 -1.73 -10.29 -1.44
N ILE A 77 -2.15 -9.06 -1.23
CA ILE A 77 -1.53 -7.91 -1.88
C ILE A 77 -0.51 -7.30 -0.93
N PRO A 78 0.77 -7.21 -1.33
CA PRO A 78 1.76 -6.56 -0.47
C PRO A 78 1.32 -5.14 -0.17
N THR A 79 1.28 -4.77 1.11
CA THR A 79 0.68 -3.52 1.55
C THR A 79 1.65 -2.70 2.38
N ILE A 80 1.71 -1.42 2.07
CA ILE A 80 2.45 -0.42 2.82
C ILE A 80 1.42 0.46 3.52
N LEU A 81 1.52 0.58 4.83
CA LEU A 81 0.64 1.47 5.59
C LEU A 81 1.34 2.77 5.89
N VAL A 82 0.62 3.88 5.75
CA VAL A 82 1.14 5.20 6.09
C VAL A 82 0.20 5.83 7.12
N THR A 83 0.77 6.63 8.03
CA THR A 83 -0.03 7.24 9.08
C THR A 83 0.64 8.50 9.59
N ALA A 84 -0.16 9.49 10.00
CA ALA A 84 0.34 10.69 10.65
C ALA A 84 0.42 10.53 12.17
N TYR A 85 -0.09 9.42 12.71
CA TYR A 85 -0.21 9.23 14.15
C TYR A 85 0.66 8.08 14.62
N PRO A 86 1.80 8.38 15.27
CA PRO A 86 2.69 7.31 15.72
C PRO A 86 2.02 6.45 16.79
N ASP A 87 2.10 5.14 16.61
CA ASP A 87 1.57 4.19 17.57
C ASP A 87 2.35 2.90 17.44
N GLU A 88 3.23 2.66 18.40
CA GLU A 88 4.13 1.51 18.35
C GLU A 88 3.38 0.19 18.43
N ALA A 89 2.29 0.13 19.18
CA ALA A 89 1.52 -1.10 19.27
C ALA A 89 0.89 -1.45 17.93
N ILE A 90 0.34 -0.45 17.26
CA ILE A 90 -0.26 -0.66 15.94
C ILE A 90 0.82 -1.05 14.94
N ARG A 91 1.97 -0.37 14.99
CA ARG A 91 3.08 -0.67 14.08
C ARG A 91 3.54 -2.12 14.23
N THR A 92 3.79 -2.52 15.46
CA THR A 92 4.26 -3.88 15.74
C THR A 92 3.24 -4.91 15.27
N ARG A 93 1.97 -4.66 15.57
CA ARG A 93 0.91 -5.57 15.18
C ARG A 93 0.79 -5.69 13.67
N ALA A 94 0.86 -4.55 12.98
CA ALA A 94 0.75 -4.54 11.52
C ALA A 94 1.88 -5.33 10.87
N LEU A 95 3.10 -5.11 11.33
CA LEU A 95 4.25 -5.83 10.78
C LEU A 95 4.16 -7.32 11.07
N THR A 96 3.70 -7.67 12.26
CA THR A 96 3.49 -9.07 12.61
C THR A 96 2.44 -9.72 11.71
N ASP A 97 1.40 -8.96 11.35
CA ASP A 97 0.32 -9.48 10.51
C ASP A 97 0.69 -9.57 9.04
N GLY A 98 1.86 -9.05 8.64
CA GLY A 98 2.33 -9.22 7.28
C GLY A 98 2.42 -7.97 6.43
N ILE A 99 2.22 -6.80 7.02
CA ILE A 99 2.39 -5.53 6.31
C ILE A 99 3.84 -5.40 5.87
N ALA A 100 4.06 -4.97 4.64
CA ALA A 100 5.40 -4.88 4.08
C ALA A 100 6.20 -3.73 4.69
N CYS A 101 5.57 -2.57 4.86
CA CYS A 101 6.22 -1.41 5.46
C CYS A 101 5.20 -0.58 6.22
N TYR A 102 5.68 0.15 7.21
CA TYR A 102 4.85 1.06 8.00
C TYR A 102 5.59 2.38 8.04
N LEU A 103 5.02 3.42 7.45
CA LEU A 103 5.68 4.72 7.32
C LEU A 103 4.92 5.80 8.05
N LEU A 104 5.65 6.70 8.69
CA LEU A 104 5.10 7.82 9.44
C LEU A 104 5.13 9.08 8.59
N LYS A 105 3.99 9.77 8.48
CA LYS A 105 3.91 11.05 7.78
C LYS A 105 4.44 12.17 8.66
N PRO A 106 5.14 13.17 8.11
CA PRO A 106 5.65 13.20 6.76
C PRO A 106 6.86 12.30 6.61
N PHE A 107 6.96 11.57 5.52
CA PHE A 107 8.11 10.74 5.28
C PHE A 107 8.90 11.30 4.11
N ASP A 108 10.16 10.88 4.04
CA ASP A 108 11.02 11.24 2.94
C ASP A 108 10.56 10.47 1.71
N ASP A 109 10.57 11.13 0.54
CA ASP A 109 10.23 10.45 -0.70
C ASP A 109 11.06 9.20 -0.88
N ASN A 110 12.34 9.24 -0.51
CA ASN A 110 13.22 8.09 -0.64
C ASN A 110 12.77 6.91 0.21
N ASP A 111 12.20 7.16 1.38
CA ASP A 111 11.71 6.08 2.22
C ASP A 111 10.56 5.34 1.56
N LEU A 112 9.63 6.10 0.98
CA LEU A 112 8.52 5.47 0.28
C LEU A 112 9.00 4.74 -0.96
N MET A 113 9.89 5.36 -1.72
CA MET A 113 10.44 4.75 -2.93
C MET A 113 11.14 3.44 -2.62
N ASP A 114 11.94 3.42 -1.55
CA ASP A 114 12.65 2.22 -1.16
C ASP A 114 11.68 1.12 -0.75
N CYS A 115 10.64 1.46 0.02
CA CYS A 115 9.65 0.48 0.43
C CYS A 115 8.93 -0.12 -0.77
N VAL A 116 8.49 0.73 -1.69
CA VAL A 116 7.76 0.24 -2.86
C VAL A 116 8.67 -0.62 -3.73
N ARG A 117 9.89 -0.15 -3.96
CA ARG A 117 10.84 -0.88 -4.80
C ARG A 117 11.12 -2.26 -4.23
N LYS A 118 11.42 -2.34 -2.94
CA LYS A 118 11.67 -3.61 -2.29
C LYS A 118 10.46 -4.53 -2.36
N THR A 119 9.29 -3.95 -2.15
CA THR A 119 8.05 -4.72 -2.15
C THR A 119 7.75 -5.28 -3.53
N VAL A 120 7.89 -4.45 -4.57
CA VAL A 120 7.59 -4.87 -5.93
C VAL A 120 8.65 -5.81 -6.47
N GLU A 121 9.93 -5.46 -6.29
CA GLU A 121 11.03 -6.26 -6.84
C GLU A 121 11.23 -7.56 -6.07
N GLY A 122 11.09 -7.48 -4.74
CA GLY A 122 11.17 -8.69 -3.93
C GLY A 122 10.04 -9.62 -4.23
N GLY A 123 8.90 -9.00 -4.56
CA GLY A 123 7.70 -9.75 -4.83
C GLY A 123 7.37 -10.64 -3.66
N LYS A 124 6.63 -11.68 -3.95
CA LYS A 124 6.37 -12.70 -2.98
C LYS A 124 7.53 -13.66 -3.01
N PRO A 125 8.18 -13.95 -1.87
CA PRO A 125 9.31 -14.87 -1.91
C PRO A 125 8.85 -16.23 -2.44
N PRO A 126 9.66 -16.85 -3.27
CA PRO A 126 9.31 -18.18 -3.73
C PRO A 126 9.20 -19.14 -2.56
N ALA A 127 8.35 -20.12 -2.72
CA ALA A 127 8.18 -21.13 -1.69
C ALA A 127 9.53 -21.80 -1.42
N GLY A 128 9.88 -21.90 -0.15
CA GLY A 128 11.14 -22.54 0.23
C GLY A 128 12.34 -21.61 0.16
N ASN A 129 12.12 -20.39 -0.26
CA ASN A 129 13.19 -19.43 -0.32
C ASN A 129 12.94 -18.39 0.77
N SER A 130 13.58 -18.52 1.81
CA SER A 130 13.33 -17.61 2.95
C SER A 130 14.39 -16.59 3.07
#